data_2f6bc4205cdc40e1c6e769cbc26dce53
#
_entry.id   2f6bc4205cdc40e1c6e769cbc26dce53
#
_cell.length_a   1.000
_cell.length_b   1.000
_cell.length_c   1.000
_cell.angle_alpha   90.00
_cell.angle_beta   90.00
_cell.angle_gamma   90.00
#
_symmetry.space_group_name_H-M   'P 1'
#
loop_
_entity.id
_entity.type
_entity.pdbx_description
1 polymer ?
#
loop_
_entity_poly.entity_id
_entity_poly.type
_entity_poly.pdbx_seq_one_letter_code
_entity_poly.pdbx_strand_id
1 'polypeptide(L)'
;MHNISQRRRGFTLIEIMVVIGIIALLVGILLPALSKVQERARMTQTLGLMQEFSKACDAFQQEFSRYPGLVPEEILANDPQISGTENAMLELMGGGVRKNDVDKTLYTDTTTGYGASGWMELTFKTDNAAPNDKFYVKINIGKIGDGPRINGKQYPPFFAPKAAELVPVAGQMHSENGQRTAGELPAIVSAGGMPDLIDAWGNPIIFIRAARNVGPLAGCEDDRAQFLVIDDGKSIYGSMDPYLGSTSLGEMSLPQTKVGAGDSIMYSLFEDGTDATQKKKLFAQFLRHPGFGDPTTPLSGTARGKYLLISAGKDGIYYSRIDGLGNKTTPVTSSTILSKEGLAGIDNFDDIRLFGGG
;
A
#
# COMPACT_ATOMS: atom_id res chain seq x y z
N MET A 1 -10.93 45.77 -66.30
CA MET A 1 -10.78 44.84 -65.19
C MET A 1 -9.29 44.83 -64.86
N HIS A 2 -8.91 45.43 -63.70
CA HIS A 2 -7.52 45.53 -63.26
C HIS A 2 -7.27 44.36 -62.29
N ASN A 3 -6.47 43.41 -62.71
CA ASN A 3 -6.11 42.25 -61.84
C ASN A 3 -4.94 42.67 -60.93
N ILE A 4 -5.24 42.97 -59.69
CA ILE A 4 -4.26 43.30 -58.67
C ILE A 4 -3.57 41.96 -58.25
N SER A 5 -2.45 41.68 -58.80
CA SER A 5 -1.58 40.57 -58.39
C SER A 5 -1.06 40.89 -56.98
N GLN A 6 -1.63 40.26 -55.95
CA GLN A 6 -1.06 40.29 -54.59
C GLN A 6 0.25 39.57 -54.58
N ARG A 7 1.34 40.30 -54.45
CA ARG A 7 2.68 39.72 -54.20
C ARG A 7 2.67 39.02 -52.81
N ARG A 8 2.73 37.71 -52.81
CA ARG A 8 2.93 36.95 -51.61
C ARG A 8 4.35 37.24 -51.11
N ARG A 9 4.49 37.86 -49.96
CA ARG A 9 5.78 38.04 -49.28
C ARG A 9 6.19 36.69 -48.72
N GLY A 10 7.32 36.16 -49.16
CA GLY A 10 7.96 34.97 -48.59
C GLY A 10 8.67 35.34 -47.28
N PHE A 11 8.68 34.42 -46.32
CA PHE A 11 9.46 34.54 -45.08
C PHE A 11 10.96 34.51 -45.38
N THR A 12 11.71 35.37 -44.68
CA THR A 12 13.18 35.32 -44.75
C THR A 12 13.72 34.21 -43.84
N LEU A 13 14.89 33.68 -44.21
CA LEU A 13 15.55 32.62 -43.41
C LEU A 13 15.82 33.10 -41.97
N ILE A 14 16.17 34.38 -41.81
CA ILE A 14 16.44 34.98 -40.50
C ILE A 14 15.19 35.09 -39.62
N GLU A 15 14.02 35.39 -40.22
CA GLU A 15 12.75 35.43 -39.47
C GLU A 15 12.40 34.04 -38.90
N ILE A 16 12.60 32.98 -39.66
CA ILE A 16 12.37 31.62 -39.20
C ILE A 16 13.38 31.26 -38.08
N MET A 17 14.68 31.61 -38.26
CA MET A 17 15.71 31.32 -37.24
C MET A 17 15.41 32.03 -35.89
N VAL A 18 14.96 33.28 -35.96
CA VAL A 18 14.56 34.01 -34.72
C VAL A 18 13.35 33.36 -34.05
N VAL A 19 12.33 32.99 -34.81
CA VAL A 19 11.13 32.33 -34.26
C VAL A 19 11.48 30.99 -33.61
N ILE A 20 12.25 30.12 -34.26
CA ILE A 20 12.65 28.84 -33.67
C ILE A 20 13.55 29.05 -32.43
N GLY A 21 14.40 30.07 -32.43
CA GLY A 21 15.21 30.45 -31.28
C GLY A 21 14.36 30.85 -30.06
N ILE A 22 13.34 31.65 -30.26
CA ILE A 22 12.39 32.04 -29.20
C ILE A 22 11.58 30.82 -28.71
N ILE A 23 11.10 29.98 -29.62
CA ILE A 23 10.37 28.75 -29.24
C ILE A 23 11.27 27.81 -28.45
N ALA A 24 12.51 27.59 -28.87
CA ALA A 24 13.46 26.75 -28.16
C ALA A 24 13.76 27.28 -26.74
N LEU A 25 13.91 28.59 -26.60
CA LEU A 25 14.09 29.25 -25.29
C LEU A 25 12.85 29.03 -24.37
N LEU A 26 11.64 29.25 -24.91
CA LEU A 26 10.41 29.08 -24.14
C LEU A 26 10.22 27.61 -23.72
N VAL A 27 10.41 26.66 -24.61
CA VAL A 27 10.32 25.22 -24.33
C VAL A 27 11.37 24.82 -23.27
N GLY A 28 12.59 25.33 -23.37
CA GLY A 28 13.66 25.04 -22.41
C GLY A 28 13.33 25.45 -20.98
N ILE A 29 12.56 26.53 -20.79
CA ILE A 29 12.11 26.99 -19.47
C ILE A 29 10.83 26.22 -19.02
N LEU A 30 9.95 25.88 -19.96
CA LEU A 30 8.66 25.29 -19.66
C LEU A 30 8.74 23.82 -19.24
N LEU A 31 9.64 23.02 -19.88
CA LEU A 31 9.76 21.58 -19.61
C LEU A 31 10.06 21.24 -18.13
N PRO A 32 11.06 21.86 -17.48
CA PRO A 32 11.33 21.57 -16.05
C PRO A 32 10.19 22.04 -15.13
N ALA A 33 9.47 23.11 -15.49
CA ALA A 33 8.33 23.56 -14.70
C ALA A 33 7.16 22.58 -14.80
N LEU A 34 6.89 22.04 -15.99
CA LEU A 34 5.80 21.11 -16.23
C LEU A 34 5.99 19.78 -15.46
N SER A 35 7.21 19.25 -15.38
CA SER A 35 7.48 18.02 -14.63
C SER A 35 7.16 18.16 -13.15
N LYS A 36 7.50 19.29 -12.53
CA LYS A 36 7.17 19.57 -11.12
C LYS A 36 5.67 19.72 -10.88
N VAL A 37 4.95 20.30 -11.83
CA VAL A 37 3.49 20.44 -11.75
C VAL A 37 2.83 19.05 -11.83
N GLN A 38 3.28 18.20 -12.74
CA GLN A 38 2.77 16.83 -12.86
C GLN A 38 3.03 15.99 -11.60
N GLU A 39 4.21 16.13 -11.00
CA GLU A 39 4.54 15.45 -9.75
C GLU A 39 3.60 15.87 -8.60
N ARG A 40 3.40 17.19 -8.43
CA ARG A 40 2.45 17.70 -7.44
C ARG A 40 1.01 17.27 -7.69
N ALA A 41 0.60 17.21 -8.95
CA ALA A 41 -0.73 16.74 -9.32
C ALA A 41 -0.93 15.26 -8.94
N ARG A 42 0.06 14.39 -9.21
CA ARG A 42 0.04 12.98 -8.79
C ARG A 42 0.00 12.83 -7.27
N MET A 43 0.83 13.58 -6.55
CA MET A 43 0.81 13.59 -5.08
C MET A 43 -0.58 14.00 -4.53
N THR A 44 -1.18 15.04 -5.08
CA THR A 44 -2.53 15.49 -4.68
C THR A 44 -3.59 14.45 -5.01
N GLN A 45 -3.50 13.79 -6.16
CA GLN A 45 -4.41 12.71 -6.55
C GLN A 45 -4.30 11.52 -5.60
N THR A 46 -3.08 11.07 -5.29
CA THR A 46 -2.83 9.97 -4.35
C THR A 46 -3.37 10.31 -2.96
N LEU A 47 -3.05 11.50 -2.46
CA LEU A 47 -3.55 11.93 -1.15
C LEU A 47 -5.09 12.01 -1.12
N GLY A 48 -5.71 12.47 -2.20
CA GLY A 48 -7.16 12.48 -2.36
C GLY A 48 -7.77 11.08 -2.26
N LEU A 49 -7.19 10.11 -2.98
CA LEU A 49 -7.61 8.71 -2.93
C LEU A 49 -7.46 8.10 -1.52
N MET A 50 -6.32 8.34 -0.88
CA MET A 50 -6.09 7.88 0.50
C MET A 50 -7.09 8.50 1.49
N GLN A 51 -7.46 9.77 1.30
CA GLN A 51 -8.48 10.44 2.11
C GLN A 51 -9.88 9.87 1.87
N GLU A 52 -10.23 9.51 0.65
CA GLU A 52 -11.51 8.84 0.33
C GLU A 52 -11.57 7.47 1.00
N PHE A 53 -10.49 6.69 0.92
CA PHE A 53 -10.39 5.40 1.62
C PHE A 53 -10.49 5.57 3.14
N SER A 54 -9.79 6.56 3.70
CA SER A 54 -9.83 6.89 5.13
C SER A 54 -11.27 7.22 5.60
N LYS A 55 -11.99 8.06 4.85
CA LYS A 55 -13.40 8.38 5.15
C LYS A 55 -14.29 7.15 5.10
N ALA A 56 -14.04 6.23 4.17
CA ALA A 56 -14.77 4.96 4.12
C ALA A 56 -14.50 4.08 5.34
N CYS A 57 -13.23 4.03 5.80
CA CYS A 57 -12.87 3.33 7.04
C CYS A 57 -13.56 3.93 8.26
N ASP A 58 -13.64 5.25 8.36
CA ASP A 58 -14.28 5.95 9.48
C ASP A 58 -15.80 5.76 9.44
N ALA A 59 -16.43 5.81 8.27
CA ALA A 59 -17.85 5.51 8.10
C ALA A 59 -18.19 4.06 8.50
N PHE A 60 -17.34 3.12 8.10
CA PHE A 60 -17.46 1.72 8.49
C PHE A 60 -17.30 1.53 10.00
N GLN A 61 -16.33 2.21 10.61
CA GLN A 61 -16.11 2.18 12.06
C GLN A 61 -17.30 2.75 12.84
N GLN A 62 -17.93 3.81 12.35
CA GLN A 62 -19.14 4.39 12.97
C GLN A 62 -20.31 3.40 12.95
N GLU A 63 -20.48 2.63 11.90
CA GLU A 63 -21.57 1.65 11.79
C GLU A 63 -21.31 0.36 12.58
N PHE A 64 -20.04 -0.13 12.56
CA PHE A 64 -19.71 -1.46 13.10
C PHE A 64 -18.81 -1.43 14.34
N SER A 65 -18.41 -0.25 14.84
CA SER A 65 -17.52 -0.06 16.01
C SER A 65 -16.15 -0.74 15.86
N ARG A 66 -15.72 -1.02 14.64
CA ARG A 66 -14.41 -1.57 14.28
C ARG A 66 -13.95 -1.08 12.91
N TYR A 67 -12.68 -1.08 12.67
CA TYR A 67 -12.14 -0.76 11.34
C TYR A 67 -12.31 -1.93 10.36
N PRO A 68 -12.38 -1.65 9.03
CA PRO A 68 -12.61 -2.68 8.04
C PRO A 68 -11.45 -3.67 7.96
N GLY A 69 -11.77 -4.90 7.62
CA GLY A 69 -10.85 -6.01 7.41
C GLY A 69 -11.55 -7.32 7.71
N LEU A 70 -11.77 -8.11 6.64
CA LEU A 70 -12.50 -9.36 6.68
C LEU A 70 -11.80 -10.39 7.58
N VAL A 71 -10.46 -10.43 7.53
CA VAL A 71 -9.61 -11.30 8.35
C VAL A 71 -8.99 -10.47 9.48
N PRO A 72 -8.99 -10.96 10.73
CA PRO A 72 -8.29 -10.31 11.84
C PRO A 72 -6.80 -10.17 11.58
N GLU A 73 -6.17 -9.10 12.09
CA GLU A 73 -4.74 -8.84 11.88
C GLU A 73 -3.84 -9.94 12.47
N GLU A 74 -4.23 -10.51 13.59
CA GLU A 74 -3.51 -11.63 14.20
C GLU A 74 -3.42 -12.84 13.27
N ILE A 75 -4.50 -13.11 12.55
CA ILE A 75 -4.55 -14.23 11.59
C ILE A 75 -3.76 -13.90 10.34
N LEU A 76 -3.87 -12.65 9.83
CA LEU A 76 -3.07 -12.19 8.70
C LEU A 76 -1.57 -12.18 9.00
N ALA A 77 -1.18 -11.85 10.21
CA ALA A 77 0.21 -11.90 10.64
C ALA A 77 0.79 -13.33 10.59
N ASN A 78 -0.04 -14.33 10.92
CA ASN A 78 0.38 -15.74 10.91
C ASN A 78 0.31 -16.38 9.52
N ASP A 79 -0.64 -15.95 8.68
CA ASP A 79 -0.86 -16.52 7.34
C ASP A 79 -1.27 -15.41 6.35
N PRO A 80 -0.31 -14.64 5.82
CA PRO A 80 -0.56 -13.48 4.97
C PRO A 80 -0.90 -13.89 3.53
N GLN A 81 -2.11 -14.38 3.29
CA GLN A 81 -2.58 -14.77 1.97
C GLN A 81 -3.13 -13.60 1.14
N ILE A 82 -3.54 -12.52 1.79
CA ILE A 82 -4.02 -11.28 1.19
C ILE A 82 -3.36 -10.09 1.90
N SER A 83 -3.27 -8.95 1.22
CA SER A 83 -2.75 -7.73 1.83
C SER A 83 -3.76 -7.08 2.77
N GLY A 84 -3.29 -6.16 3.62
CA GLY A 84 -4.17 -5.38 4.48
C GLY A 84 -5.15 -4.51 3.70
N THR A 85 -4.72 -4.00 2.56
CA THR A 85 -5.55 -3.19 1.66
C THR A 85 -6.65 -4.04 1.03
N GLU A 86 -6.31 -5.19 0.46
CA GLU A 86 -7.28 -6.15 -0.08
C GLU A 86 -8.26 -6.62 0.99
N ASN A 87 -7.76 -6.93 2.18
CA ASN A 87 -8.55 -7.32 3.33
C ASN A 87 -9.59 -6.25 3.72
N ALA A 88 -9.18 -4.99 3.76
CA ALA A 88 -10.08 -3.88 4.04
C ALA A 88 -11.07 -3.63 2.89
N MET A 89 -10.61 -3.71 1.63
CA MET A 89 -11.44 -3.52 0.46
C MET A 89 -12.56 -4.55 0.36
N LEU A 90 -12.29 -5.83 0.66
CA LEU A 90 -13.30 -6.90 0.72
C LEU A 90 -14.44 -6.58 1.67
N GLU A 91 -14.17 -5.83 2.72
CA GLU A 91 -15.19 -5.45 3.67
C GLU A 91 -15.78 -4.06 3.40
N LEU A 92 -15.06 -3.14 2.78
CA LEU A 92 -15.58 -1.83 2.37
C LEU A 92 -16.43 -1.90 1.09
N MET A 93 -15.99 -2.69 0.12
CA MET A 93 -16.63 -2.80 -1.19
C MET A 93 -17.54 -4.03 -1.30
N GLY A 94 -17.35 -5.02 -0.42
CA GLY A 94 -18.00 -6.33 -0.53
C GLY A 94 -17.18 -7.32 -1.35
N GLY A 95 -17.81 -8.45 -1.67
CA GLY A 95 -17.15 -9.56 -2.34
C GLY A 95 -16.52 -10.58 -1.40
N GLY A 96 -16.50 -10.33 -0.09
CA GLY A 96 -16.01 -11.24 0.94
C GLY A 96 -17.05 -11.53 2.01
N VAL A 97 -17.06 -12.74 2.55
CA VAL A 97 -17.90 -13.13 3.68
C VAL A 97 -17.15 -14.06 4.63
N ARG A 98 -17.31 -13.83 5.93
CA ARG A 98 -16.80 -14.74 6.97
C ARG A 98 -17.81 -15.86 7.19
N LYS A 99 -17.31 -17.03 7.48
CA LYS A 99 -18.17 -18.17 7.84
C LYS A 99 -19.09 -17.87 9.01
N ASN A 100 -18.62 -17.09 9.97
CA ASN A 100 -19.38 -16.75 11.17
C ASN A 100 -20.41 -15.63 10.98
N ASP A 101 -20.30 -14.86 9.90
CA ASP A 101 -21.21 -13.74 9.61
C ASP A 101 -22.44 -14.15 8.79
N VAL A 102 -22.51 -15.40 8.36
CA VAL A 102 -23.60 -15.94 7.53
C VAL A 102 -24.12 -17.26 8.09
N ASP A 103 -25.39 -17.55 7.82
CA ASP A 103 -25.97 -18.84 8.17
C ASP A 103 -25.20 -19.99 7.52
N LYS A 104 -25.00 -21.07 8.26
CA LYS A 104 -24.25 -22.24 7.78
C LYS A 104 -24.85 -22.83 6.50
N THR A 105 -26.18 -22.82 6.37
CA THR A 105 -26.87 -23.32 5.17
C THR A 105 -26.54 -22.47 3.97
N LEU A 106 -26.60 -21.13 4.10
CA LEU A 106 -26.25 -20.21 3.05
C LEU A 106 -24.73 -20.26 2.71
N TYR A 107 -23.88 -20.50 3.70
CA TYR A 107 -22.45 -20.64 3.49
C TYR A 107 -22.08 -21.87 2.66
N THR A 108 -22.82 -22.95 2.80
CA THR A 108 -22.59 -24.23 2.12
C THR A 108 -23.46 -24.46 0.89
N ASP A 109 -24.53 -23.66 0.68
CA ASP A 109 -25.43 -23.80 -0.46
C ASP A 109 -24.68 -23.61 -1.78
N THR A 110 -24.69 -24.64 -2.62
CA THR A 110 -23.99 -24.67 -3.91
C THR A 110 -24.83 -24.10 -5.06
N THR A 111 -26.09 -23.77 -4.84
CA THR A 111 -27.02 -23.32 -5.87
C THR A 111 -27.15 -21.78 -5.87
N THR A 112 -27.46 -21.22 -4.73
CA THR A 112 -27.74 -19.77 -4.58
C THR A 112 -26.89 -19.10 -3.51
N GLY A 113 -26.21 -19.90 -2.68
CA GLY A 113 -25.42 -19.46 -1.55
C GLY A 113 -23.95 -19.24 -1.89
N TYR A 114 -23.13 -19.16 -0.85
CA TYR A 114 -21.70 -18.96 -0.95
C TYR A 114 -20.91 -20.22 -1.36
N GLY A 115 -21.58 -21.35 -1.52
CA GLY A 115 -21.03 -22.54 -2.16
C GLY A 115 -21.22 -22.57 -3.68
N ALA A 116 -21.97 -21.61 -4.23
CA ALA A 116 -22.24 -21.52 -5.67
C ALA A 116 -20.98 -21.13 -6.46
N SER A 117 -21.04 -21.34 -7.78
CA SER A 117 -19.94 -21.00 -8.70
C SER A 117 -19.50 -19.53 -8.56
N GLY A 118 -18.20 -19.29 -8.62
CA GLY A 118 -17.58 -17.97 -8.49
C GLY A 118 -17.20 -17.58 -7.06
N TRP A 119 -17.61 -18.34 -6.04
CA TRP A 119 -17.12 -18.19 -4.68
C TRP A 119 -15.96 -19.14 -4.41
N MET A 120 -14.85 -18.57 -3.93
CA MET A 120 -13.66 -19.32 -3.53
C MET A 120 -13.50 -19.25 -2.02
N GLU A 121 -13.14 -20.37 -1.41
CA GLU A 121 -12.85 -20.42 0.02
C GLU A 121 -11.36 -20.22 0.25
N LEU A 122 -11.00 -19.21 1.03
CA LEU A 122 -9.68 -19.04 1.61
C LEU A 122 -9.70 -19.55 3.05
N THR A 123 -8.67 -20.29 3.38
CA THR A 123 -8.50 -20.87 4.70
C THR A 123 -7.19 -20.38 5.29
N PHE A 124 -7.28 -19.63 6.37
CA PHE A 124 -6.15 -19.08 7.10
C PHE A 124 -5.84 -19.91 8.33
N LYS A 125 -4.56 -20.08 8.64
CA LYS A 125 -4.10 -20.63 9.91
C LYS A 125 -4.27 -19.58 11.00
N THR A 126 -4.89 -19.95 12.12
CA THR A 126 -5.13 -19.01 13.22
C THR A 126 -3.92 -18.87 14.15
N ASP A 127 -3.11 -19.92 14.23
CA ASP A 127 -1.91 -19.97 15.05
C ASP A 127 -0.93 -20.98 14.44
N ASN A 128 0.36 -20.66 14.46
CA ASN A 128 1.43 -21.58 14.06
C ASN A 128 1.56 -22.76 15.00
N ALA A 129 1.22 -22.60 16.29
CA ALA A 129 1.24 -23.65 17.31
C ALA A 129 -0.01 -24.56 17.25
N ALA A 130 -1.11 -24.10 16.63
CA ALA A 130 -2.37 -24.84 16.51
C ALA A 130 -2.80 -24.98 15.03
N PRO A 131 -2.06 -25.74 14.20
CA PRO A 131 -2.27 -25.77 12.75
C PRO A 131 -3.64 -26.35 12.31
N ASN A 132 -4.41 -26.94 13.22
CA ASN A 132 -5.75 -27.44 12.97
C ASN A 132 -6.85 -26.40 13.16
N ASP A 133 -6.56 -25.29 13.84
CA ASP A 133 -7.50 -24.19 13.99
C ASP A 133 -7.44 -23.30 12.74
N LYS A 134 -8.56 -23.12 12.09
CA LYS A 134 -8.64 -22.46 10.79
C LYS A 134 -9.72 -21.39 10.77
N PHE A 135 -9.39 -20.27 10.17
CA PHE A 135 -10.32 -19.20 9.88
C PHE A 135 -10.73 -19.26 8.41
N TYR A 136 -12.03 -19.25 8.14
CA TYR A 136 -12.58 -19.45 6.81
C TYR A 136 -13.27 -18.18 6.32
N VAL A 137 -12.96 -17.79 5.10
CA VAL A 137 -13.65 -16.74 4.36
C VAL A 137 -13.96 -17.22 2.95
N LYS A 138 -15.04 -16.73 2.37
CA LYS A 138 -15.34 -16.92 0.97
C LYS A 138 -15.30 -15.61 0.23
N ILE A 139 -14.69 -15.62 -0.94
CA ILE A 139 -14.45 -14.44 -1.76
C ILE A 139 -14.99 -14.67 -3.16
N ASN A 140 -15.63 -13.65 -3.70
CA ASN A 140 -16.07 -13.60 -5.09
C ASN A 140 -15.72 -12.23 -5.67
N ILE A 141 -14.71 -12.20 -6.55
CA ILE A 141 -14.22 -10.98 -7.19
C ILE A 141 -15.32 -10.29 -7.99
N GLY A 142 -16.19 -11.04 -8.64
CA GLY A 142 -17.33 -10.50 -9.39
C GLY A 142 -18.41 -9.83 -8.53
N LYS A 143 -18.28 -9.89 -7.20
CA LYS A 143 -19.17 -9.26 -6.22
C LYS A 143 -18.55 -8.06 -5.51
N ILE A 144 -17.34 -7.70 -5.88
CA ILE A 144 -16.72 -6.47 -5.41
C ILE A 144 -17.51 -5.29 -5.97
N GLY A 145 -17.97 -4.39 -5.10
CA GLY A 145 -18.87 -3.29 -5.42
C GLY A 145 -20.33 -3.51 -5.00
N ASP A 146 -20.73 -4.74 -4.71
CA ASP A 146 -22.09 -5.04 -4.18
C ASP A 146 -22.28 -4.56 -2.73
N GLY A 147 -21.19 -4.18 -2.05
CA GLY A 147 -21.15 -3.81 -0.64
C GLY A 147 -20.97 -5.01 0.29
N PRO A 148 -20.65 -4.77 1.57
CA PRO A 148 -20.39 -5.84 2.53
C PRO A 148 -21.66 -6.52 3.02
N ARG A 149 -21.54 -7.81 3.35
CA ARG A 149 -22.56 -8.55 4.07
C ARG A 149 -22.06 -8.87 5.49
N ILE A 150 -22.73 -8.32 6.50
CA ILE A 150 -22.34 -8.44 7.89
C ILE A 150 -23.56 -8.88 8.70
N ASN A 151 -23.41 -9.92 9.52
CA ASN A 151 -24.50 -10.51 10.31
C ASN A 151 -25.77 -10.82 9.47
N GLY A 152 -25.58 -11.33 8.26
CA GLY A 152 -26.66 -11.68 7.35
C GLY A 152 -27.31 -10.52 6.59
N LYS A 153 -27.00 -9.28 6.94
CA LYS A 153 -27.53 -8.06 6.30
C LYS A 153 -26.57 -7.54 5.23
N GLN A 154 -27.10 -7.19 4.06
CA GLN A 154 -26.35 -6.52 2.98
C GLN A 154 -26.36 -5.00 3.21
N TYR A 155 -25.21 -4.36 3.08
CA TYR A 155 -25.01 -2.92 3.14
C TYR A 155 -24.57 -2.38 1.79
N PRO A 156 -24.78 -1.09 1.51
CA PRO A 156 -24.17 -0.47 0.34
C PRO A 156 -22.63 -0.41 0.51
N PRO A 157 -21.87 -0.33 -0.60
CA PRO A 157 -20.42 -0.18 -0.50
C PRO A 157 -20.06 1.13 0.20
N PHE A 158 -19.09 1.06 1.11
CA PHE A 158 -18.54 2.23 1.80
C PHE A 158 -17.47 2.93 0.98
N PHE A 159 -16.84 2.20 0.05
CA PHE A 159 -15.79 2.69 -0.81
C PHE A 159 -16.05 2.25 -2.26
N ALA A 160 -15.85 3.16 -3.21
CA ALA A 160 -16.07 2.93 -4.63
C ALA A 160 -14.99 3.64 -5.47
N PRO A 161 -13.77 3.09 -5.53
CA PRO A 161 -12.67 3.67 -6.30
C PRO A 161 -12.97 3.58 -7.80
N LYS A 162 -12.31 4.43 -8.58
CA LYS A 162 -12.38 4.37 -10.04
C LYS A 162 -11.62 3.15 -10.57
N ALA A 163 -12.04 2.64 -11.71
CA ALA A 163 -11.37 1.50 -12.33
C ALA A 163 -9.86 1.72 -12.59
N ALA A 164 -9.43 2.97 -12.82
CA ALA A 164 -8.03 3.32 -13.02
C ALA A 164 -7.20 3.36 -11.72
N GLU A 165 -7.86 3.29 -10.56
CA GLU A 165 -7.24 3.26 -9.24
C GLU A 165 -7.09 1.82 -8.71
N LEU A 166 -7.55 0.85 -9.50
CA LEU A 166 -7.49 -0.57 -9.21
C LEU A 166 -6.66 -1.28 -10.27
N VAL A 167 -5.75 -2.12 -9.85
CA VAL A 167 -5.03 -3.05 -10.74
C VAL A 167 -5.31 -4.48 -10.29
N PRO A 168 -5.74 -5.36 -11.20
CA PRO A 168 -5.86 -6.78 -10.87
C PRO A 168 -4.47 -7.33 -10.55
N VAL A 169 -4.30 -7.90 -9.38
CA VAL A 169 -3.05 -8.55 -8.98
C VAL A 169 -2.94 -9.92 -9.65
N ALA A 170 -2.80 -9.95 -10.94
CA ALA A 170 -2.44 -11.14 -11.68
C ALA A 170 -0.93 -11.25 -11.75
N GLY A 171 -0.28 -11.72 -10.71
CA GLY A 171 1.09 -12.22 -10.77
C GLY A 171 2.21 -11.23 -11.07
N GLN A 172 1.95 -9.93 -11.16
CA GLN A 172 2.98 -8.93 -11.51
C GLN A 172 3.51 -8.11 -10.36
N MET A 173 2.85 -8.11 -9.23
CA MET A 173 3.26 -7.31 -8.06
C MET A 173 4.12 -8.08 -7.05
N HIS A 174 4.28 -9.37 -7.23
CA HIS A 174 5.23 -10.14 -6.44
C HIS A 174 6.45 -10.40 -7.31
N SER A 175 7.58 -9.84 -6.94
CA SER A 175 8.83 -9.95 -7.66
C SER A 175 9.23 -11.39 -7.96
N GLU A 176 10.08 -11.58 -8.98
CA GLU A 176 10.62 -12.90 -9.33
C GLU A 176 11.30 -13.62 -8.15
N ASN A 177 11.71 -12.90 -7.10
CA ASN A 177 12.38 -13.45 -5.93
C ASN A 177 11.47 -13.53 -4.67
N GLY A 178 10.31 -12.91 -4.70
CA GLY A 178 9.26 -13.01 -3.65
C GLY A 178 7.99 -13.66 -4.18
N GLN A 179 7.98 -14.10 -5.45
CA GLN A 179 6.87 -14.86 -5.99
C GLN A 179 6.71 -16.14 -5.20
N ARG A 180 5.54 -16.29 -4.57
CA ARG A 180 5.05 -17.61 -4.23
C ARG A 180 4.98 -18.41 -5.52
N THR A 181 5.50 -19.62 -5.53
CA THR A 181 5.37 -20.51 -6.68
C THR A 181 3.89 -20.70 -7.03
N ALA A 182 3.57 -20.98 -8.28
CA ALA A 182 2.18 -21.09 -8.75
C ALA A 182 1.31 -22.07 -7.92
N GLY A 183 1.92 -22.97 -7.14
CA GLY A 183 1.25 -23.87 -6.18
C GLY A 183 1.08 -23.25 -4.77
N GLU A 184 1.70 -22.12 -4.48
CA GLU A 184 1.64 -21.43 -3.19
C GLU A 184 0.73 -20.19 -3.24
N LEU A 185 0.36 -19.75 -4.45
CA LEU A 185 -0.57 -18.64 -4.63
C LEU A 185 -1.96 -19.08 -4.17
N PRO A 186 -2.67 -18.26 -3.38
CA PRO A 186 -4.08 -18.50 -3.09
C PRO A 186 -4.86 -18.72 -4.39
N ALA A 187 -5.85 -19.59 -4.37
CA ALA A 187 -6.69 -19.89 -5.53
C ALA A 187 -7.30 -18.64 -6.18
N ILE A 188 -7.47 -17.56 -5.38
CA ILE A 188 -7.96 -16.27 -5.82
C ILE A 188 -7.00 -15.56 -6.79
N VAL A 189 -5.68 -15.70 -6.60
CA VAL A 189 -4.68 -15.11 -7.50
C VAL A 189 -4.66 -15.85 -8.84
N SER A 190 -4.81 -17.18 -8.83
CA SER A 190 -4.91 -17.97 -10.05
C SER A 190 -6.22 -17.71 -10.84
N ALA A 191 -7.25 -17.17 -10.20
CA ALA A 191 -8.53 -16.83 -10.83
C ALA A 191 -8.62 -15.39 -11.35
N GLY A 192 -7.54 -14.64 -11.37
CA GLY A 192 -7.50 -13.26 -11.87
C GLY A 192 -7.06 -12.21 -10.83
N GLY A 193 -6.76 -12.67 -9.62
CA GLY A 193 -6.27 -11.83 -8.55
C GLY A 193 -7.31 -10.93 -7.88
N MET A 194 -7.00 -10.48 -6.68
CA MET A 194 -7.72 -9.39 -6.03
C MET A 194 -7.25 -8.05 -6.60
N PRO A 195 -8.11 -7.06 -6.76
CA PRO A 195 -7.66 -5.73 -7.15
C PRO A 195 -6.90 -5.08 -6.00
N ASP A 196 -5.71 -4.57 -6.28
CA ASP A 196 -5.00 -3.65 -5.40
C ASP A 196 -5.36 -2.20 -5.68
N LEU A 197 -5.41 -1.41 -4.62
CA LEU A 197 -5.54 0.03 -4.71
C LEU A 197 -4.17 0.63 -5.03
N ILE A 198 -4.07 1.36 -6.13
CA ILE A 198 -2.80 1.95 -6.58
C ILE A 198 -2.80 3.46 -6.49
N ASP A 199 -1.63 4.02 -6.26
CA ASP A 199 -1.38 5.45 -6.29
C ASP A 199 -1.29 6.00 -7.73
N ALA A 200 -1.09 7.32 -7.87
CA ALA A 200 -0.99 7.98 -9.17
C ALA A 200 0.31 7.64 -9.95
N TRP A 201 1.24 6.92 -9.36
CA TRP A 201 2.45 6.39 -10.02
C TRP A 201 2.31 4.91 -10.37
N GLY A 202 1.24 4.25 -9.90
CA GLY A 202 0.96 2.85 -10.16
C GLY A 202 1.48 1.91 -9.07
N ASN A 203 1.90 2.45 -7.92
CA ASN A 203 2.37 1.65 -6.80
C ASN A 203 1.19 1.29 -5.88
N PRO A 204 1.16 0.12 -5.27
CA PRO A 204 0.13 -0.25 -4.31
C PRO A 204 0.08 0.72 -3.12
N ILE A 205 -1.11 0.99 -2.62
CA ILE A 205 -1.30 1.69 -1.36
C ILE A 205 -1.41 0.64 -0.26
N ILE A 206 -0.53 0.72 0.72
CA ILE A 206 -0.51 -0.19 1.87
C ILE A 206 -1.45 0.35 2.94
N PHE A 207 -2.33 -0.51 3.45
CA PHE A 207 -3.16 -0.24 4.61
C PHE A 207 -2.77 -1.15 5.76
N ILE A 208 -2.47 -0.55 6.90
CA ILE A 208 -2.11 -1.24 8.14
C ILE A 208 -3.01 -0.73 9.23
N ARG A 209 -3.73 -1.61 9.90
CA ARG A 209 -4.55 -1.25 11.06
C ARG A 209 -4.00 -1.83 12.35
N ALA A 210 -4.34 -1.22 13.46
CA ALA A 210 -4.01 -1.74 14.77
C ALA A 210 -4.82 -3.01 15.08
N ALA A 211 -4.13 -4.06 15.49
CA ALA A 211 -4.74 -5.28 16.01
C ALA A 211 -5.26 -5.07 17.44
N ARG A 212 -4.57 -4.22 18.20
CA ARG A 212 -4.84 -3.97 19.63
C ARG A 212 -4.76 -2.48 19.97
N ASN A 213 -5.37 -2.12 21.08
CA ASN A 213 -5.34 -0.73 21.58
C ASN A 213 -4.20 -0.46 22.56
N VAL A 214 -3.55 -1.49 23.06
CA VAL A 214 -2.50 -1.41 24.09
C VAL A 214 -1.36 -2.37 23.75
N GLY A 215 -0.16 -2.09 24.25
CA GLY A 215 1.05 -2.88 24.02
C GLY A 215 2.13 -2.06 23.32
N PRO A 216 3.26 -2.67 22.95
CA PRO A 216 4.28 -2.05 22.11
C PRO A 216 3.69 -1.55 20.80
N LEU A 217 4.18 -0.43 20.26
CA LEU A 217 3.61 0.19 19.04
C LEU A 217 3.70 -0.76 17.84
N ALA A 218 4.83 -1.42 17.66
CA ALA A 218 5.06 -2.34 16.57
C ALA A 218 5.76 -3.62 17.05
N GLY A 219 5.44 -4.74 16.42
CA GLY A 219 6.03 -6.02 16.77
C GLY A 219 5.36 -7.19 16.08
N CYS A 220 5.64 -8.38 16.56
CA CYS A 220 4.96 -9.61 16.17
C CYS A 220 3.79 -9.94 17.12
N GLU A 221 3.10 -11.04 16.83
CA GLU A 221 1.97 -11.51 17.66
C GLU A 221 2.40 -11.80 19.10
N ASP A 222 3.54 -12.45 19.29
CA ASP A 222 4.09 -12.80 20.61
C ASP A 222 4.41 -11.57 21.47
N ASP A 223 4.78 -10.45 20.85
CA ASP A 223 4.98 -9.17 21.55
C ASP A 223 3.67 -8.55 22.04
N ARG A 224 2.52 -9.03 21.60
CA ARG A 224 1.21 -8.41 21.80
C ARG A 224 1.20 -6.95 21.37
N ALA A 225 1.85 -6.67 20.24
CA ALA A 225 1.98 -5.33 19.72
C ALA A 225 0.65 -4.75 19.21
N GLN A 226 0.55 -3.41 19.20
CA GLN A 226 -0.60 -2.71 18.63
C GLN A 226 -0.67 -2.95 17.13
N PHE A 227 0.46 -2.82 16.42
CA PHE A 227 0.57 -3.07 14.98
C PHE A 227 1.45 -4.30 14.74
N LEU A 228 0.89 -5.30 14.08
CA LEU A 228 1.57 -6.54 13.75
C LEU A 228 2.22 -6.40 12.38
N VAL A 229 3.48 -6.03 12.39
CA VAL A 229 4.22 -5.67 11.16
C VAL A 229 5.46 -6.51 10.95
N ILE A 230 5.87 -7.30 11.93
CA ILE A 230 7.11 -8.09 11.92
C ILE A 230 6.86 -9.45 12.55
N ASP A 231 7.42 -10.49 11.96
CA ASP A 231 7.48 -11.82 12.55
C ASP A 231 8.81 -12.06 13.27
N ASP A 232 8.76 -12.92 14.27
CA ASP A 232 9.96 -13.36 14.97
C ASP A 232 10.77 -14.30 14.06
N GLY A 233 11.93 -13.82 13.62
CA GLY A 233 12.84 -14.55 12.74
C GLY A 233 12.63 -14.38 11.24
N LYS A 234 11.63 -13.61 10.81
CA LYS A 234 11.43 -13.22 9.40
C LYS A 234 11.52 -11.71 9.23
N SER A 235 11.57 -11.25 7.97
CA SER A 235 11.86 -9.83 7.74
C SER A 235 10.69 -8.91 8.04
N ILE A 236 9.51 -9.16 7.52
CA ILE A 236 8.30 -8.35 7.71
C ILE A 236 7.07 -9.23 7.50
N TYR A 237 6.03 -9.02 8.32
CA TYR A 237 4.81 -9.82 8.34
C TYR A 237 3.54 -8.98 8.39
N GLY A 238 2.44 -9.71 8.50
CA GLY A 238 1.13 -9.14 8.64
C GLY A 238 0.61 -8.64 7.31
N SER A 239 -0.30 -7.71 7.38
CA SER A 239 -0.96 -7.12 6.24
C SER A 239 -0.03 -6.46 5.21
N MET A 240 1.26 -6.34 5.52
CA MET A 240 2.29 -5.73 4.66
C MET A 240 3.15 -6.75 3.93
N ASP A 241 3.16 -8.03 4.33
CA ASP A 241 4.06 -9.03 3.75
C ASP A 241 4.00 -9.11 2.23
N PRO A 242 2.82 -9.03 1.57
CA PRO A 242 2.74 -9.04 0.11
C PRO A 242 3.50 -7.90 -0.56
N TYR A 243 3.71 -6.77 0.13
CA TYR A 243 4.35 -5.57 -0.41
C TYR A 243 5.75 -5.35 0.14
N LEU A 244 5.99 -5.70 1.39
CA LEU A 244 7.20 -5.37 2.13
C LEU A 244 8.03 -6.60 2.50
N GLY A 245 7.77 -7.75 1.90
CA GLY A 245 8.63 -8.93 2.01
C GLY A 245 10.05 -8.61 1.54
N SER A 246 11.05 -9.26 2.15
CA SER A 246 12.48 -8.91 2.01
C SER A 246 13.02 -8.80 0.57
N THR A 247 12.31 -9.38 -0.38
CA THR A 247 12.68 -9.35 -1.79
C THR A 247 11.78 -8.47 -2.64
N SER A 248 10.68 -7.96 -2.09
CA SER A 248 9.67 -7.20 -2.84
C SER A 248 9.78 -5.69 -2.68
N LEU A 249 10.39 -5.21 -1.61
CA LEU A 249 10.65 -3.79 -1.42
C LEU A 249 11.67 -3.28 -2.44
N GLY A 250 11.27 -2.50 -3.38
CA GLY A 250 12.11 -1.99 -4.46
C GLY A 250 11.96 -2.74 -5.77
N GLU A 251 11.39 -3.94 -5.77
CA GLU A 251 11.10 -4.66 -7.01
C GLU A 251 9.67 -4.46 -7.48
N MET A 252 8.76 -4.12 -6.57
CA MET A 252 7.32 -4.01 -6.87
C MET A 252 6.97 -2.88 -7.81
N SER A 253 7.73 -1.83 -7.80
CA SER A 253 7.31 -0.60 -8.43
C SER A 253 7.99 -0.36 -9.76
N LEU A 254 9.21 -0.76 -9.96
CA LEU A 254 9.90 -0.54 -11.24
C LEU A 254 10.96 -1.62 -11.49
N PRO A 255 10.89 -2.35 -12.62
CA PRO A 255 11.97 -3.25 -13.06
C PRO A 255 13.34 -2.57 -13.16
N GLN A 256 13.33 -1.24 -13.23
CA GLN A 256 14.55 -0.41 -13.32
C GLN A 256 15.20 -0.17 -11.95
N THR A 257 14.53 -0.44 -10.87
CA THR A 257 15.08 -0.39 -9.49
C THR A 257 15.75 -1.69 -9.09
N LYS A 258 15.69 -2.74 -9.90
CA LYS A 258 16.66 -3.83 -9.89
C LYS A 258 18.03 -3.27 -10.19
N VAL A 259 18.60 -2.71 -9.18
CA VAL A 259 20.00 -2.36 -9.20
C VAL A 259 20.74 -3.68 -9.08
N GLY A 260 21.66 -3.92 -9.99
CA GLY A 260 22.41 -5.16 -10.03
C GLY A 260 23.01 -5.50 -8.66
N ALA A 261 23.28 -6.77 -8.43
CA ALA A 261 23.90 -7.27 -7.20
C ALA A 261 25.11 -6.40 -6.83
N GLY A 262 24.93 -5.46 -5.92
CA GLY A 262 25.97 -4.49 -5.53
C GLY A 262 25.46 -3.08 -5.22
N ASP A 263 24.31 -2.68 -5.71
CA ASP A 263 23.77 -1.34 -5.44
C ASP A 263 22.71 -1.40 -4.31
N SER A 264 23.17 -1.59 -3.11
CA SER A 264 22.34 -1.55 -1.88
C SER A 264 21.67 -0.20 -1.60
N ILE A 265 21.89 0.78 -2.49
CA ILE A 265 21.47 2.18 -2.32
C ILE A 265 19.96 2.35 -2.54
N MET A 266 19.37 1.56 -3.44
CA MET A 266 17.98 1.68 -3.87
C MET A 266 17.00 0.84 -3.04
N TYR A 267 17.47 0.16 -2.02
CA TYR A 267 16.60 -0.66 -1.19
C TYR A 267 15.86 0.15 -0.12
N SER A 268 14.73 -0.38 0.30
CA SER A 268 14.03 0.13 1.47
C SER A 268 14.90 0.09 2.72
N LEU A 269 14.64 1.01 3.63
CA LEU A 269 15.25 1.04 4.95
C LEU A 269 15.03 -0.27 5.73
N PHE A 270 13.96 -1.01 5.43
CA PHE A 270 13.63 -2.28 6.06
C PHE A 270 14.46 -3.47 5.53
N GLU A 271 15.18 -3.28 4.43
CA GLU A 271 16.08 -4.29 3.86
C GLU A 271 17.57 -4.12 4.23
N ASP A 272 17.91 -3.11 5.02
CA ASP A 272 19.27 -2.73 5.38
C ASP A 272 20.00 -3.78 6.29
N GLY A 273 19.72 -5.06 6.13
CA GLY A 273 20.33 -6.13 6.95
C GLY A 273 20.03 -6.03 8.44
N THR A 274 19.06 -5.21 8.80
CA THR A 274 18.66 -4.99 10.19
C THR A 274 17.94 -6.20 10.75
N ASP A 275 18.24 -6.53 12.00
CA ASP A 275 17.53 -7.58 12.71
C ASP A 275 16.06 -7.21 12.99
N ALA A 276 15.24 -8.19 13.33
CA ALA A 276 13.83 -8.00 13.63
C ALA A 276 13.59 -6.93 14.72
N THR A 277 14.49 -6.84 15.70
CA THR A 277 14.40 -5.85 16.78
C THR A 277 14.56 -4.42 16.27
N GLN A 278 15.48 -4.21 15.34
CA GLN A 278 15.68 -2.89 14.73
C GLN A 278 14.50 -2.53 13.83
N LYS A 279 13.97 -3.48 13.07
CA LYS A 279 12.77 -3.26 12.23
C LYS A 279 11.54 -2.89 13.07
N LYS A 280 11.30 -3.59 14.19
CA LYS A 280 10.25 -3.22 15.16
C LYS A 280 10.39 -1.76 15.63
N LYS A 281 11.61 -1.37 16.00
CA LYS A 281 11.91 0.01 16.44
C LYS A 281 11.69 1.04 15.32
N LEU A 282 12.10 0.73 14.10
CA LEU A 282 11.86 1.60 12.94
C LEU A 282 10.38 1.81 12.71
N PHE A 283 9.60 0.74 12.63
CA PHE A 283 8.15 0.86 12.45
C PHE A 283 7.50 1.66 13.57
N ALA A 284 7.88 1.41 14.81
CA ALA A 284 7.37 2.17 15.94
C ALA A 284 7.67 3.67 15.81
N GLN A 285 8.82 4.06 15.26
CA GLN A 285 9.12 5.47 15.00
C GLN A 285 8.18 6.08 13.95
N PHE A 286 7.87 5.35 12.88
CA PHE A 286 6.94 5.83 11.86
C PHE A 286 5.49 5.92 12.38
N LEU A 287 5.09 5.01 13.25
CA LEU A 287 3.74 4.95 13.82
C LEU A 287 3.54 5.96 14.96
N ARG A 288 4.59 6.28 15.71
CA ARG A 288 4.50 7.05 16.94
C ARG A 288 4.07 8.49 16.70
N HIS A 289 3.15 8.97 17.56
CA HIS A 289 2.82 10.38 17.62
C HIS A 289 4.01 11.20 18.16
N PRO A 290 4.46 12.25 17.47
CA PRO A 290 5.68 12.99 17.84
C PRO A 290 5.59 13.66 19.22
N GLY A 291 4.40 13.98 19.70
CA GLY A 291 4.17 14.57 21.01
C GLY A 291 4.08 13.58 22.19
N PHE A 292 4.03 12.25 21.90
CA PHE A 292 3.80 11.24 22.94
C PHE A 292 4.78 10.07 22.77
N GLY A 293 5.72 9.99 23.67
CA GLY A 293 6.70 8.91 23.75
C GLY A 293 8.14 9.39 23.82
N ASP A 294 8.97 8.59 24.46
CA ASP A 294 10.41 8.85 24.55
C ASP A 294 11.12 8.23 23.34
N PRO A 295 11.93 9.02 22.58
CA PRO A 295 12.74 8.50 21.48
C PRO A 295 13.73 7.40 21.90
N THR A 296 14.12 7.35 23.17
CA THR A 296 15.02 6.30 23.70
C THR A 296 14.33 4.97 23.91
N THR A 297 12.99 4.96 23.96
CA THR A 297 12.15 3.76 24.06
C THR A 297 11.20 3.69 22.86
N PRO A 298 11.71 3.37 21.65
CA PRO A 298 10.94 3.55 20.41
C PRO A 298 9.66 2.72 20.33
N LEU A 299 9.58 1.59 21.02
CA LEU A 299 8.39 0.74 21.05
C LEU A 299 7.30 1.26 21.98
N SER A 300 7.59 2.22 22.85
CA SER A 300 6.61 2.83 23.76
C SER A 300 6.03 4.11 23.15
N GLY A 301 4.85 4.50 23.63
CA GLY A 301 4.19 5.73 23.24
C GLY A 301 2.80 5.48 22.64
N THR A 302 2.25 6.54 22.04
CA THR A 302 0.93 6.52 21.40
C THR A 302 1.08 6.57 19.89
N ALA A 303 0.34 5.74 19.19
CA ALA A 303 0.29 5.78 17.73
C ALA A 303 -0.39 7.09 17.25
N ARG A 304 -0.04 7.54 16.05
CA ARG A 304 -0.68 8.71 15.39
C ARG A 304 -2.15 8.45 15.04
N GLY A 305 -2.54 7.18 14.90
CA GLY A 305 -3.89 6.78 14.57
C GLY A 305 -4.09 5.27 14.78
N LYS A 306 -5.28 4.79 14.50
CA LYS A 306 -5.63 3.37 14.58
C LYS A 306 -5.29 2.60 13.32
N TYR A 307 -5.01 3.30 12.24
CA TYR A 307 -4.51 2.74 11.00
C TYR A 307 -3.59 3.73 10.29
N LEU A 308 -2.81 3.20 9.37
CA LEU A 308 -1.87 3.92 8.53
C LEU A 308 -2.07 3.49 7.08
N LEU A 309 -2.16 4.46 6.17
CA LEU A 309 -2.05 4.29 4.73
C LEU A 309 -0.69 4.79 4.28
N ILE A 310 -0.04 4.06 3.38
CA ILE A 310 1.28 4.39 2.83
C ILE A 310 1.24 4.21 1.32
N SER A 311 1.72 5.21 0.59
CA SER A 311 2.08 5.13 -0.82
C SER A 311 3.58 5.32 -0.96
N ALA A 312 4.24 4.54 -1.81
CA ALA A 312 5.68 4.62 -2.05
C ALA A 312 6.11 5.89 -2.79
N GLY A 313 5.16 6.72 -3.20
CA GLY A 313 5.48 7.98 -3.85
C GLY A 313 6.09 7.81 -5.25
N LYS A 314 6.96 8.74 -5.60
CA LYS A 314 7.51 8.88 -6.95
C LYS A 314 8.56 7.83 -7.29
N ASP A 315 9.40 7.48 -6.36
CA ASP A 315 10.50 6.51 -6.59
C ASP A 315 9.99 5.07 -6.55
N GLY A 316 8.81 4.85 -5.99
CA GLY A 316 8.14 3.56 -5.92
C GLY A 316 8.74 2.61 -4.87
N ILE A 317 9.53 3.12 -3.95
CA ILE A 317 10.19 2.34 -2.90
C ILE A 317 9.72 2.84 -1.54
N TYR A 318 9.02 1.99 -0.80
CA TYR A 318 8.56 2.35 0.55
C TYR A 318 9.75 2.58 1.47
N TYR A 319 9.84 3.78 2.03
CA TYR A 319 10.92 4.20 2.93
C TYR A 319 12.31 3.98 2.30
N SER A 320 12.52 4.57 1.15
CA SER A 320 13.76 4.49 0.39
C SER A 320 14.95 5.06 1.17
N ARG A 321 16.09 4.35 1.14
CA ARG A 321 17.32 4.77 1.82
C ARG A 321 17.96 6.05 1.24
N ILE A 322 17.53 6.47 0.06
CA ILE A 322 18.01 7.70 -0.58
C ILE A 322 17.14 8.91 -0.27
N ASP A 323 16.03 8.71 0.44
CA ASP A 323 15.10 9.76 0.86
C ASP A 323 15.42 10.32 2.26
N GLY A 324 14.62 11.28 2.69
CA GLY A 324 14.74 11.88 3.99
C GLY A 324 16.10 12.53 4.21
N LEU A 325 16.90 11.94 5.08
CA LEU A 325 18.27 12.34 5.36
C LEU A 325 19.30 11.70 4.43
N GLY A 326 18.86 10.75 3.57
CA GLY A 326 19.70 10.01 2.66
C GLY A 326 19.92 10.71 1.32
N ASN A 327 20.87 10.19 0.57
CA ASN A 327 21.08 10.53 -0.83
C ASN A 327 21.84 9.39 -1.50
N LYS A 328 22.03 9.46 -2.84
CA LYS A 328 22.68 8.40 -3.62
C LYS A 328 24.12 8.07 -3.19
N THR A 329 24.83 9.01 -2.57
CA THR A 329 26.21 8.81 -2.12
C THR A 329 26.30 8.39 -0.65
N THR A 330 25.33 8.84 0.14
CA THR A 330 25.20 8.54 1.58
C THR A 330 23.78 8.11 1.88
N PRO A 331 23.43 6.84 1.61
CA PRO A 331 22.09 6.34 1.91
C PRO A 331 21.86 6.30 3.42
N VAL A 332 20.64 6.60 3.83
CA VAL A 332 20.25 6.53 5.24
C VAL A 332 20.28 5.09 5.75
N THR A 333 20.61 4.91 7.00
CA THR A 333 20.61 3.61 7.69
C THR A 333 19.57 3.59 8.80
N SER A 334 19.19 2.39 9.23
CA SER A 334 18.29 2.19 10.38
C SER A 334 18.81 2.88 11.64
N SER A 335 20.12 2.82 11.89
CA SER A 335 20.75 3.46 13.04
C SER A 335 20.65 4.98 12.96
N THR A 336 20.73 5.57 11.77
CA THR A 336 20.52 7.02 11.56
C THR A 336 19.11 7.43 11.93
N ILE A 337 18.09 6.69 11.48
CA ILE A 337 16.69 6.98 11.81
C ILE A 337 16.39 6.77 13.29
N LEU A 338 16.99 5.78 13.92
CA LEU A 338 16.78 5.50 15.34
C LEU A 338 17.53 6.48 16.25
N SER A 339 18.43 7.32 15.72
CA SER A 339 19.06 8.40 16.46
C SER A 339 18.07 9.55 16.73
N LYS A 340 18.35 10.37 17.76
CA LYS A 340 17.53 11.57 18.05
C LYS A 340 17.49 12.55 16.87
N GLU A 341 18.58 12.66 16.13
CA GLU A 341 18.67 13.54 14.95
C GLU A 341 17.88 12.98 13.77
N GLY A 342 17.87 11.64 13.61
CA GLY A 342 17.15 10.96 12.53
C GLY A 342 15.64 11.05 12.64
N LEU A 343 15.08 11.26 13.84
CA LEU A 343 13.63 11.41 14.04
C LEU A 343 13.04 12.59 13.25
N ALA A 344 13.78 13.68 13.13
CA ALA A 344 13.36 14.85 12.35
C ALA A 344 13.35 14.56 10.83
N GLY A 345 14.07 13.56 10.38
CA GLY A 345 14.14 13.17 8.97
C GLY A 345 13.01 12.25 8.49
N ILE A 346 12.23 11.67 9.41
CA ILE A 346 11.14 10.74 9.06
C ILE A 346 10.08 11.43 8.18
N ASP A 347 9.79 12.68 8.40
CA ASP A 347 8.79 13.42 7.64
C ASP A 347 9.31 13.93 6.27
N ASN A 348 10.58 13.71 5.96
CA ASN A 348 11.21 14.10 4.69
C ASN A 348 11.30 12.96 3.67
N PHE A 349 10.78 11.76 3.97
CA PHE A 349 10.63 10.71 2.98
C PHE A 349 9.59 11.15 1.94
N ASP A 350 9.72 10.72 0.70
CA ASP A 350 8.76 11.02 -0.36
C ASP A 350 7.50 10.15 -0.28
N ASP A 351 7.52 9.13 0.59
CA ASP A 351 6.34 8.33 0.92
C ASP A 351 5.18 9.20 1.41
N ILE A 352 4.02 9.00 0.82
CA ILE A 352 2.80 9.66 1.28
C ILE A 352 2.17 8.82 2.39
N ARG A 353 2.00 9.41 3.57
CA ARG A 353 1.46 8.74 4.76
C ARG A 353 0.19 9.44 5.23
N LEU A 354 -0.85 8.66 5.50
CA LEU A 354 -2.08 9.13 6.10
C LEU A 354 -2.43 8.26 7.31
N PHE A 355 -2.60 8.92 8.45
CA PHE A 355 -3.06 8.26 9.67
C PHE A 355 -4.55 8.56 9.89
N GLY A 356 -5.31 7.56 10.31
CA GLY A 356 -6.72 7.73 10.58
C GLY A 356 -7.16 7.05 11.88
N GLY A 357 -8.40 7.32 12.28
CA GLY A 357 -8.98 6.76 13.49
C GLY A 357 -8.40 7.30 14.79
N GLY A 358 -7.90 8.54 14.79
CA GLY A 358 -7.36 9.25 15.96
C GLY A 358 -8.42 10.03 16.71
#